data_b5ac64ea85f0b18a0e02bc9d3a651385
#
_entry.id   b5ac64ea85f0b18a0e02bc9d3a651385
#
_cell.length_a   1.000
_cell.length_b   1.000
_cell.length_c   1.000
_cell.angle_alpha   90.00
_cell.angle_beta   90.00
_cell.angle_gamma   90.00
#
_symmetry.space_group_name_H-M   'P 1'
#
loop_
_entity.id
_entity.type
_entity.pdbx_description
1 polymer ?
#
loop_
_entity_poly.entity_id
_entity_poly.type
_entity_poly.pdbx_seq_one_letter_code
_entity_poly.pdbx_strand_id
1 'polypeptide(L)'
;MTTTATTALGAGVPVVVAPAMHEPMYDHPGVLDAIERVRSWGVEFVDPRIEEGKAKLATEEAIVTGVAKATTDQTLAGKSVVVTAGATTESIDPIRTLSNRASGRTGRAVARALAVRGADVTLVHDGDDAHYADVLAVESAAEMLEAVEAAVDADADALVSAAAISDFTVEAADRKIRSGEARTLDLEPAPKLIDAVRESHPDLPIVGFKAETTGDDEAMTGEARRIMDRVGLAFVVANDASVMGESETRALVVRADETSEYVGSKDGLGARVAAELATELEK
;
A
#
# COMPACT_ATOMS: atom_id res chain seq x y z
N MET A 1 -25.44 22.38 17.66
CA MET A 1 -24.26 21.77 17.00
C MET A 1 -23.10 22.75 16.84
N THR A 2 -23.30 24.00 16.50
CA THR A 2 -22.23 25.00 16.36
C THR A 2 -21.34 25.16 17.60
N THR A 3 -21.93 25.17 18.80
CA THR A 3 -21.18 25.35 20.06
C THR A 3 -20.14 24.24 20.31
N THR A 4 -20.50 22.98 20.06
CA THR A 4 -19.58 21.83 20.29
C THR A 4 -18.36 21.90 19.36
N ALA A 5 -18.59 22.11 18.06
CA ALA A 5 -17.51 22.20 17.07
C ALA A 5 -16.61 23.42 17.32
N THR A 6 -17.21 24.62 17.62
CA THR A 6 -16.42 25.81 17.91
C THR A 6 -15.63 25.72 19.21
N THR A 7 -16.14 25.00 20.21
CA THR A 7 -15.40 24.75 21.45
C THR A 7 -14.20 23.83 21.18
N ALA A 8 -14.36 22.76 20.42
CA ALA A 8 -13.28 21.84 20.05
C ALA A 8 -12.18 22.56 19.26
N LEU A 9 -12.57 23.32 18.22
CA LEU A 9 -11.63 24.11 17.43
C LEU A 9 -10.91 25.17 18.27
N GLY A 10 -11.63 25.87 19.15
CA GLY A 10 -11.04 26.86 20.04
C GLY A 10 -10.09 26.25 21.09
N ALA A 11 -10.24 24.98 21.42
CA ALA A 11 -9.36 24.24 22.31
C ALA A 11 -8.18 23.55 21.55
N GLY A 12 -8.09 23.70 20.23
CA GLY A 12 -7.06 23.04 19.42
C GLY A 12 -7.21 21.52 19.30
N VAL A 13 -8.42 21.00 19.54
CA VAL A 13 -8.70 19.58 19.38
C VAL A 13 -8.97 19.27 17.90
N PRO A 14 -8.34 18.22 17.32
CA PRO A 14 -8.64 17.81 15.96
C PRO A 14 -10.14 17.54 15.76
N VAL A 15 -10.70 18.06 14.67
CA VAL A 15 -12.10 17.87 14.32
C VAL A 15 -12.18 17.20 12.96
N VAL A 16 -12.85 16.06 12.90
CA VAL A 16 -13.10 15.30 11.66
C VAL A 16 -14.60 15.32 11.37
N VAL A 17 -14.95 15.65 10.13
CA VAL A 17 -16.34 15.73 9.67
C VAL A 17 -16.57 14.75 8.52
N ALA A 18 -17.54 13.85 8.68
CA ALA A 18 -18.03 12.98 7.63
C ALA A 18 -19.45 13.44 7.21
N PRO A 19 -19.60 14.19 6.11
CA PRO A 19 -20.89 14.70 5.68
C PRO A 19 -21.76 13.59 5.05
N ALA A 20 -23.08 13.71 5.23
CA ALA A 20 -24.06 12.88 4.54
C ALA A 20 -25.30 13.70 4.22
N MET A 21 -25.72 13.74 2.95
CA MET A 21 -26.87 14.51 2.49
C MET A 21 -27.33 14.03 1.12
N HIS A 22 -28.41 14.61 0.58
CA HIS A 22 -28.75 14.40 -0.83
C HIS A 22 -27.69 15.03 -1.74
N GLU A 23 -27.32 14.33 -2.82
CA GLU A 23 -26.26 14.75 -3.75
C GLU A 23 -26.46 16.19 -4.28
N PRO A 24 -27.67 16.63 -4.71
CA PRO A 24 -27.88 18.01 -5.14
C PRO A 24 -27.63 19.07 -4.06
N MET A 25 -27.66 18.68 -2.77
CA MET A 25 -27.28 19.56 -1.67
C MET A 25 -25.77 19.59 -1.51
N TYR A 26 -25.12 18.43 -1.65
CA TYR A 26 -23.66 18.32 -1.54
C TYR A 26 -22.96 19.08 -2.68
N ASP A 27 -23.48 18.96 -3.91
CA ASP A 27 -22.92 19.61 -5.09
C ASP A 27 -23.28 21.11 -5.20
N HIS A 28 -24.09 21.63 -4.26
CA HIS A 28 -24.44 23.04 -4.28
C HIS A 28 -23.20 23.90 -3.99
N PRO A 29 -22.87 24.88 -4.85
CA PRO A 29 -21.67 25.70 -4.71
C PRO A 29 -21.49 26.29 -3.31
N GLY A 30 -22.57 26.78 -2.68
CA GLY A 30 -22.51 27.30 -1.32
C GLY A 30 -22.19 26.27 -0.23
N VAL A 31 -22.42 24.98 -0.47
CA VAL A 31 -22.02 23.91 0.45
C VAL A 31 -20.56 23.60 0.25
N LEU A 32 -20.11 23.50 -1.00
CA LEU A 32 -18.69 23.29 -1.32
C LEU A 32 -17.82 24.42 -0.79
N ASP A 33 -18.22 25.68 -1.01
CA ASP A 33 -17.54 26.86 -0.44
C ASP A 33 -17.49 26.83 1.10
N ALA A 34 -18.57 26.37 1.75
CA ALA A 34 -18.60 26.24 3.20
C ALA A 34 -17.67 25.12 3.70
N ILE A 35 -17.58 23.99 3.00
CA ILE A 35 -16.63 22.89 3.28
C ILE A 35 -15.20 23.42 3.18
N GLU A 36 -14.83 24.04 2.07
CA GLU A 36 -13.49 24.62 1.86
C GLU A 36 -13.13 25.65 2.93
N ARG A 37 -14.08 26.50 3.30
CA ARG A 37 -13.87 27.46 4.37
C ARG A 37 -13.61 26.81 5.72
N VAL A 38 -14.30 25.71 6.02
CA VAL A 38 -14.12 24.97 7.28
C VAL A 38 -12.84 24.14 7.24
N ARG A 39 -12.46 23.59 6.08
CA ARG A 39 -11.15 22.96 5.86
C ARG A 39 -9.99 23.93 6.16
N SER A 40 -10.12 25.20 5.72
CA SER A 40 -9.09 26.21 5.99
C SER A 40 -8.89 26.53 7.48
N TRP A 41 -9.79 26.10 8.35
CA TRP A 41 -9.66 26.18 9.81
C TRP A 41 -8.98 24.97 10.44
N GLY A 42 -8.51 24.01 9.62
CA GLY A 42 -7.86 22.77 10.08
C GLY A 42 -8.84 21.64 10.40
N VAL A 43 -10.07 21.71 9.90
CA VAL A 43 -11.04 20.60 10.01
C VAL A 43 -10.80 19.61 8.88
N GLU A 44 -10.61 18.35 9.23
CA GLU A 44 -10.52 17.24 8.27
C GLU A 44 -11.92 16.82 7.81
N PHE A 45 -12.09 16.62 6.50
CA PHE A 45 -13.33 16.14 5.92
C PHE A 45 -13.10 14.76 5.29
N VAL A 46 -13.90 13.79 5.67
CA VAL A 46 -13.98 12.48 5.01
C VAL A 46 -15.08 12.56 3.97
N ASP A 47 -14.70 12.49 2.70
CA ASP A 47 -15.63 12.65 1.59
C ASP A 47 -16.72 11.56 1.58
N PRO A 48 -17.98 11.92 1.30
CA PRO A 48 -19.07 10.95 1.26
C PRO A 48 -18.97 10.04 0.04
N ARG A 49 -19.60 8.88 0.12
CA ARG A 49 -19.79 8.01 -1.04
C ARG A 49 -20.97 8.53 -1.88
N ILE A 50 -20.73 8.72 -3.18
CA ILE A 50 -21.80 9.15 -4.09
C ILE A 50 -22.46 7.91 -4.68
N GLU A 51 -23.67 7.61 -4.22
CA GLU A 51 -24.43 6.44 -4.64
C GLU A 51 -25.93 6.79 -4.75
N GLU A 52 -26.57 6.37 -5.84
CA GLU A 52 -28.02 6.54 -6.06
C GLU A 52 -28.54 7.99 -5.87
N GLY A 53 -27.78 9.00 -6.30
CA GLY A 53 -28.17 10.40 -6.17
C GLY A 53 -28.09 10.93 -4.72
N LYS A 54 -27.28 10.28 -3.89
CA LYS A 54 -27.07 10.65 -2.48
C LYS A 54 -25.58 10.68 -2.16
N ALA A 55 -25.16 11.69 -1.44
CA ALA A 55 -23.89 11.73 -0.71
C ALA A 55 -24.08 10.94 0.60
N LYS A 56 -23.86 9.63 0.56
CA LYS A 56 -23.97 8.72 1.71
C LYS A 56 -22.78 8.89 2.63
N LEU A 57 -22.96 8.58 3.90
CA LEU A 57 -21.87 8.57 4.88
C LEU A 57 -20.69 7.73 4.34
N ALA A 58 -19.47 8.23 4.51
CA ALA A 58 -18.26 7.48 4.21
C ALA A 58 -18.24 6.11 4.91
N THR A 59 -17.43 5.18 4.40
CA THR A 59 -17.26 3.88 5.04
C THR A 59 -16.63 4.04 6.43
N GLU A 60 -16.84 3.06 7.29
CA GLU A 60 -16.20 3.03 8.62
C GLU A 60 -14.67 3.13 8.47
N GLU A 61 -14.09 2.40 7.52
CA GLU A 61 -12.66 2.44 7.23
C GLU A 61 -12.18 3.85 6.84
N ALA A 62 -12.91 4.55 5.97
CA ALA A 62 -12.56 5.91 5.58
C ALA A 62 -12.64 6.89 6.76
N ILE A 63 -13.66 6.76 7.61
CA ILE A 63 -13.79 7.59 8.82
C ILE A 63 -12.64 7.33 9.79
N VAL A 64 -12.31 6.06 10.04
CA VAL A 64 -11.19 5.68 10.92
C VAL A 64 -9.86 6.20 10.37
N THR A 65 -9.64 6.10 9.05
CA THR A 65 -8.46 6.64 8.38
C THR A 65 -8.38 8.16 8.51
N GLY A 66 -9.50 8.88 8.32
CA GLY A 66 -9.56 10.32 8.50
C GLY A 66 -9.25 10.76 9.94
N VAL A 67 -9.78 10.02 10.93
CA VAL A 67 -9.45 10.28 12.34
C VAL A 67 -7.97 10.02 12.61
N ALA A 68 -7.42 8.91 12.11
CA ALA A 68 -6.00 8.58 12.26
C ALA A 68 -5.12 9.69 11.64
N LYS A 69 -5.46 10.18 10.44
CA LYS A 69 -4.75 11.27 9.77
C LYS A 69 -4.77 12.56 10.59
N ALA A 70 -5.93 12.94 11.14
CA ALA A 70 -6.08 14.15 11.94
C ALA A 70 -5.34 14.09 13.30
N THR A 71 -4.97 12.89 13.77
CA THR A 71 -4.34 12.66 15.09
C THR A 71 -2.91 12.14 15.00
N THR A 72 -2.36 12.00 13.79
CA THR A 72 -0.99 11.54 13.56
C THR A 72 -0.14 12.67 12.98
N ASP A 73 1.12 12.77 13.42
CA ASP A 73 2.07 13.71 12.87
C ASP A 73 2.28 13.47 11.37
N GLN A 74 2.15 14.52 10.57
CA GLN A 74 2.22 14.47 9.11
C GLN A 74 3.69 14.46 8.62
N THR A 75 4.47 13.47 9.09
CA THR A 75 5.92 13.37 8.84
C THR A 75 6.29 13.07 7.39
N LEU A 76 5.30 12.68 6.56
CA LEU A 76 5.47 12.42 5.14
C LEU A 76 4.70 13.41 4.25
N ALA A 77 4.30 14.57 4.81
CA ALA A 77 3.61 15.59 4.03
C ALA A 77 4.45 16.06 2.82
N GLY A 78 3.85 16.04 1.63
CA GLY A 78 4.51 16.40 0.38
C GLY A 78 5.47 15.33 -0.17
N LYS A 79 5.45 14.13 0.38
CA LYS A 79 6.18 12.96 -0.15
C LYS A 79 5.26 12.10 -1.01
N SER A 80 5.76 11.66 -2.17
CA SER A 80 5.09 10.72 -3.06
C SER A 80 5.69 9.32 -2.90
N VAL A 81 4.86 8.32 -2.58
CA VAL A 81 5.33 6.96 -2.31
C VAL A 81 4.56 5.95 -3.14
N VAL A 82 5.29 5.15 -3.91
CA VAL A 82 4.72 4.01 -4.65
C VAL A 82 4.74 2.77 -3.76
N VAL A 83 3.62 2.06 -3.68
CA VAL A 83 3.48 0.82 -2.89
C VAL A 83 2.93 -0.29 -3.77
N THR A 84 3.61 -1.43 -3.84
CA THR A 84 3.03 -2.63 -4.45
C THR A 84 2.36 -3.51 -3.40
N ALA A 85 1.22 -4.11 -3.73
CA ALA A 85 0.51 -5.02 -2.82
C ALA A 85 -0.17 -6.16 -3.60
N GLY A 86 -0.70 -7.15 -2.90
CA GLY A 86 -1.39 -8.29 -3.51
C GLY A 86 -0.45 -9.36 -4.02
N ALA A 87 -0.91 -10.10 -5.00
CA ALA A 87 -0.16 -11.12 -5.70
C ALA A 87 -0.27 -10.90 -7.20
N THR A 88 0.81 -11.09 -7.93
CA THR A 88 0.69 -11.14 -9.39
C THR A 88 0.12 -12.48 -9.83
N THR A 89 -0.56 -12.45 -10.96
CA THR A 89 -1.26 -13.58 -11.56
C THR A 89 -0.87 -13.71 -13.01
N GLU A 90 -0.29 -14.85 -13.37
CA GLU A 90 0.15 -15.14 -14.73
C GLU A 90 -0.90 -16.01 -15.42
N SER A 91 -1.41 -15.57 -16.57
CA SER A 91 -2.43 -16.30 -17.33
C SER A 91 -1.83 -17.53 -17.99
N ILE A 92 -2.41 -18.73 -17.74
CA ILE A 92 -2.11 -19.98 -18.45
C ILE A 92 -2.98 -20.10 -19.70
N ASP A 93 -4.24 -19.74 -19.58
CA ASP A 93 -5.24 -19.63 -20.65
C ASP A 93 -6.34 -18.66 -20.21
N PRO A 94 -7.35 -18.30 -20.99
CA PRO A 94 -8.41 -17.35 -20.60
C PRO A 94 -9.20 -17.74 -19.32
N ILE A 95 -8.97 -18.89 -18.74
CA ILE A 95 -9.72 -19.42 -17.59
C ILE A 95 -8.78 -19.71 -16.39
N ARG A 96 -7.54 -20.10 -16.64
CA ARG A 96 -6.62 -20.62 -15.61
C ARG A 96 -5.42 -19.72 -15.48
N THR A 97 -4.99 -19.58 -14.24
CA THR A 97 -3.87 -18.72 -13.88
C THR A 97 -2.89 -19.44 -12.94
N LEU A 98 -1.68 -18.93 -12.88
CA LEU A 98 -0.66 -19.22 -11.89
C LEU A 98 -0.52 -18.00 -11.00
N SER A 99 -0.70 -18.14 -9.68
CA SER A 99 -0.66 -17.01 -8.75
C SER A 99 -0.12 -17.42 -7.38
N ASN A 100 0.27 -16.44 -6.59
CA ASN A 100 0.67 -16.58 -5.20
C ASN A 100 -0.53 -16.51 -4.23
N ARG A 101 -0.37 -17.04 -3.00
CA ARG A 101 -1.43 -17.04 -1.97
C ARG A 101 -1.49 -15.75 -1.14
N ALA A 102 -0.86 -14.68 -1.57
CA ALA A 102 -0.86 -13.44 -0.82
C ALA A 102 -2.19 -12.69 -0.95
N SER A 103 -2.67 -12.14 0.16
CA SER A 103 -3.93 -11.40 0.23
C SER A 103 -3.78 -9.87 0.07
N GLY A 104 -2.56 -9.36 -0.09
CA GLY A 104 -2.28 -7.93 -0.19
C GLY A 104 -2.50 -7.11 1.09
N ARG A 105 -3.00 -7.71 2.17
CA ARG A 105 -3.38 -6.97 3.40
C ARG A 105 -2.23 -6.18 4.01
N THR A 106 -1.00 -6.71 3.98
CA THR A 106 0.16 -6.02 4.56
C THR A 106 0.55 -4.80 3.72
N GLY A 107 0.65 -4.93 2.39
CA GLY A 107 0.94 -3.79 1.51
C GLY A 107 -0.12 -2.70 1.59
N ARG A 108 -1.41 -3.08 1.63
CA ARG A 108 -2.52 -2.12 1.83
C ARG A 108 -2.45 -1.42 3.20
N ALA A 109 -2.08 -2.13 4.27
CA ALA A 109 -1.89 -1.53 5.58
C ALA A 109 -0.72 -0.53 5.60
N VAL A 110 0.37 -0.83 4.89
CA VAL A 110 1.50 0.10 4.70
C VAL A 110 1.04 1.33 3.92
N ALA A 111 0.37 1.17 2.78
CA ALA A 111 -0.13 2.26 1.96
C ALA A 111 -1.04 3.21 2.76
N ARG A 112 -2.00 2.64 3.53
CA ARG A 112 -2.85 3.41 4.43
C ARG A 112 -2.06 4.15 5.50
N ALA A 113 -1.07 3.52 6.11
CA ALA A 113 -0.26 4.15 7.16
C ALA A 113 0.62 5.30 6.63
N LEU A 114 1.11 5.19 5.39
CA LEU A 114 1.81 6.27 4.70
C LEU A 114 0.89 7.46 4.44
N ALA A 115 -0.32 7.21 3.91
CA ALA A 115 -1.33 8.25 3.69
C ALA A 115 -1.78 8.92 5.00
N VAL A 116 -1.90 8.17 6.10
CA VAL A 116 -2.17 8.70 7.44
C VAL A 116 -1.07 9.66 7.91
N ARG A 117 0.18 9.45 7.50
CA ARG A 117 1.31 10.36 7.78
C ARG A 117 1.47 11.49 6.76
N GLY A 118 0.55 11.62 5.82
CA GLY A 118 0.50 12.73 4.86
C GLY A 118 1.18 12.48 3.53
N ALA A 119 1.62 11.26 3.23
CA ALA A 119 2.15 10.93 1.91
C ALA A 119 1.05 10.89 0.85
N ASP A 120 1.39 11.30 -0.36
CA ASP A 120 0.64 10.98 -1.57
C ASP A 120 1.02 9.56 -1.99
N VAL A 121 0.07 8.63 -1.99
CA VAL A 121 0.34 7.21 -2.20
C VAL A 121 -0.22 6.73 -3.51
N THR A 122 0.63 6.14 -4.35
CA THR A 122 0.22 5.34 -5.51
C THR A 122 0.30 3.86 -5.13
N LEU A 123 -0.84 3.17 -5.15
CA LEU A 123 -0.96 1.76 -4.81
C LEU A 123 -1.14 0.91 -6.05
N VAL A 124 -0.11 0.11 -6.39
CA VAL A 124 -0.11 -0.81 -7.53
C VAL A 124 -0.47 -2.20 -7.04
N HIS A 125 -1.65 -2.70 -7.40
CA HIS A 125 -2.13 -4.01 -6.92
C HIS A 125 -3.27 -4.60 -7.78
N ASP A 126 -3.66 -5.84 -7.48
CA ASP A 126 -4.68 -6.65 -8.16
C ASP A 126 -6.12 -6.49 -7.59
N GLY A 127 -6.34 -5.55 -6.69
CA GLY A 127 -7.58 -5.44 -5.93
C GLY A 127 -8.39 -4.17 -6.21
N ASP A 128 -9.41 -3.97 -5.36
CA ASP A 128 -10.34 -2.85 -5.45
C ASP A 128 -9.69 -1.50 -5.07
N ASP A 129 -10.36 -0.42 -5.44
CA ASP A 129 -10.01 0.96 -5.08
C ASP A 129 -9.80 1.14 -3.57
N ALA A 130 -8.87 2.02 -3.24
CA ALA A 130 -8.54 2.40 -1.88
C ALA A 130 -8.70 3.93 -1.71
N HIS A 131 -9.59 4.34 -0.81
CA HIS A 131 -9.90 5.77 -0.58
C HIS A 131 -8.71 6.61 -0.08
N TYR A 132 -7.61 5.97 0.29
CA TYR A 132 -6.40 6.61 0.82
C TYR A 132 -5.23 6.62 -0.18
N ALA A 133 -5.42 6.16 -1.41
CA ALA A 133 -4.37 6.06 -2.43
C ALA A 133 -4.92 6.16 -3.84
N ASP A 134 -4.11 6.60 -4.77
CA ASP A 134 -4.36 6.46 -6.19
C ASP A 134 -4.02 5.02 -6.60
N VAL A 135 -5.01 4.28 -7.11
CA VAL A 135 -4.88 2.85 -7.41
C VAL A 135 -4.57 2.62 -8.88
N LEU A 136 -3.49 1.90 -9.14
CA LEU A 136 -3.16 1.33 -10.44
C LEU A 136 -3.42 -0.18 -10.40
N ALA A 137 -4.52 -0.61 -11.04
CA ALA A 137 -4.89 -2.02 -11.08
C ALA A 137 -4.02 -2.77 -12.11
N VAL A 138 -3.41 -3.86 -11.68
CA VAL A 138 -2.53 -4.72 -12.49
C VAL A 138 -2.79 -6.18 -12.19
N GLU A 139 -2.51 -7.07 -13.13
CA GLU A 139 -2.70 -8.51 -12.96
C GLU A 139 -1.34 -9.25 -12.93
N SER A 140 -0.50 -9.06 -13.94
CA SER A 140 0.76 -9.80 -14.10
C SER A 140 1.98 -9.10 -13.49
N ALA A 141 3.07 -9.85 -13.34
CA ALA A 141 4.36 -9.28 -12.92
C ALA A 141 4.89 -8.24 -13.92
N ALA A 142 4.64 -8.44 -15.20
CA ALA A 142 5.05 -7.50 -16.25
C ALA A 142 4.25 -6.19 -16.17
N GLU A 143 2.92 -6.27 -16.02
CA GLU A 143 2.07 -5.08 -15.82
C GLU A 143 2.42 -4.33 -14.53
N MET A 144 2.72 -5.06 -13.44
CA MET A 144 3.14 -4.43 -12.19
C MET A 144 4.46 -3.68 -12.35
N LEU A 145 5.42 -4.24 -13.08
CA LEU A 145 6.69 -3.57 -13.38
C LEU A 145 6.45 -2.28 -14.18
N GLU A 146 5.71 -2.35 -15.27
CA GLU A 146 5.39 -1.19 -16.11
C GLU A 146 4.69 -0.07 -15.33
N ALA A 147 3.69 -0.43 -14.51
CA ALA A 147 2.97 0.53 -13.69
C ALA A 147 3.85 1.16 -12.60
N VAL A 148 4.73 0.39 -11.98
CA VAL A 148 5.67 0.90 -10.97
C VAL A 148 6.71 1.81 -11.60
N GLU A 149 7.30 1.45 -12.75
CA GLU A 149 8.27 2.31 -13.46
C GLU A 149 7.62 3.65 -13.83
N ALA A 150 6.42 3.63 -14.42
CA ALA A 150 5.69 4.84 -14.75
C ALA A 150 5.37 5.72 -13.53
N ALA A 151 5.01 5.11 -12.39
CA ALA A 151 4.71 5.83 -11.16
C ALA A 151 5.98 6.39 -10.49
N VAL A 152 7.11 5.69 -10.59
CA VAL A 152 8.39 6.16 -10.07
C VAL A 152 8.96 7.29 -10.95
N ASP A 153 8.86 7.18 -12.28
CA ASP A 153 9.25 8.21 -13.24
C ASP A 153 8.46 9.53 -13.05
N ALA A 154 7.28 9.46 -12.45
CA ALA A 154 6.46 10.63 -12.09
C ALA A 154 6.91 11.34 -10.79
N ASP A 155 8.18 11.18 -10.39
CA ASP A 155 8.83 11.89 -9.28
C ASP A 155 8.49 11.32 -7.89
N ALA A 156 8.48 9.98 -7.73
CA ALA A 156 8.30 9.36 -6.42
C ALA A 156 9.54 9.52 -5.53
N ASP A 157 9.29 9.80 -4.23
CA ASP A 157 10.34 9.88 -3.20
C ASP A 157 10.77 8.51 -2.69
N ALA A 158 9.94 7.46 -2.82
CA ALA A 158 10.27 6.10 -2.39
C ALA A 158 9.38 5.04 -3.05
N LEU A 159 9.88 3.79 -3.05
CA LEU A 159 9.14 2.58 -3.40
C LEU A 159 9.06 1.62 -2.22
N VAL A 160 7.86 1.11 -1.92
CA VAL A 160 7.65 -0.01 -0.99
C VAL A 160 7.18 -1.23 -1.79
N SER A 161 8.06 -2.22 -1.97
CA SER A 161 7.76 -3.46 -2.69
C SER A 161 7.24 -4.52 -1.73
N ALA A 162 5.91 -4.58 -1.54
CA ALA A 162 5.24 -5.51 -0.62
C ALA A 162 4.34 -6.55 -1.32
N ALA A 163 4.25 -6.52 -2.64
CA ALA A 163 3.54 -7.54 -3.41
C ALA A 163 4.27 -8.88 -3.41
N ALA A 164 3.54 -9.97 -3.47
CA ALA A 164 4.05 -11.29 -3.78
C ALA A 164 4.12 -11.46 -5.31
N ILE A 165 5.20 -10.98 -5.88
CA ILE A 165 5.43 -11.03 -7.33
C ILE A 165 5.85 -12.45 -7.71
N SER A 166 5.30 -12.98 -8.81
CA SER A 166 5.66 -14.29 -9.33
C SER A 166 7.12 -14.32 -9.77
N ASP A 167 7.84 -15.38 -9.38
CA ASP A 167 9.20 -15.63 -9.87
C ASP A 167 9.22 -16.17 -11.30
N PHE A 168 8.08 -16.69 -11.76
CA PHE A 168 7.92 -17.34 -13.06
C PHE A 168 6.67 -16.85 -13.78
N THR A 169 6.76 -16.77 -15.08
CA THR A 169 5.65 -16.59 -16.00
C THR A 169 5.51 -17.80 -16.91
N VAL A 170 4.46 -17.82 -17.73
CA VAL A 170 4.18 -18.90 -18.70
C VAL A 170 3.61 -18.28 -19.97
N GLU A 171 3.93 -18.84 -21.13
CA GLU A 171 3.30 -18.45 -22.38
C GLU A 171 1.81 -18.79 -22.33
N ALA A 172 0.96 -17.76 -22.35
CA ALA A 172 -0.48 -17.90 -22.28
C ALA A 172 -1.05 -18.49 -23.58
N ALA A 173 -1.91 -19.48 -23.46
CA ALA A 173 -2.66 -19.98 -24.61
C ALA A 173 -3.85 -19.08 -24.94
N ASP A 174 -4.03 -18.73 -26.22
CA ASP A 174 -5.15 -17.87 -26.71
C ASP A 174 -6.54 -18.49 -26.45
N ARG A 175 -6.60 -19.79 -26.21
CA ARG A 175 -7.84 -20.54 -26.03
C ARG A 175 -7.75 -21.48 -24.85
N LYS A 176 -8.91 -21.70 -24.20
CA LYS A 176 -9.05 -22.69 -23.14
C LYS A 176 -8.41 -24.02 -23.51
N ILE A 177 -7.43 -24.45 -22.77
CA ILE A 177 -6.79 -25.76 -22.86
C ILE A 177 -7.82 -26.84 -22.49
N ARG A 178 -8.08 -27.80 -23.38
CA ARG A 178 -9.03 -28.90 -23.14
C ARG A 178 -8.48 -29.88 -22.11
N SER A 179 -9.35 -30.38 -21.25
CA SER A 179 -9.03 -31.46 -20.30
C SER A 179 -8.93 -32.80 -21.02
N GLY A 180 -8.24 -33.76 -20.43
CA GLY A 180 -8.22 -35.17 -20.88
C GLY A 180 -6.84 -35.79 -20.96
N GLU A 181 -5.78 -35.00 -21.05
CA GLU A 181 -4.40 -35.47 -21.10
C GLU A 181 -3.51 -34.72 -20.10
N ALA A 182 -2.43 -35.37 -19.67
CA ALA A 182 -1.40 -34.67 -18.89
C ALA A 182 -0.76 -33.56 -19.73
N ARG A 183 -0.48 -32.43 -19.10
CA ARG A 183 0.16 -31.25 -19.70
C ARG A 183 1.37 -30.84 -18.88
N THR A 184 2.40 -30.38 -19.55
CA THR A 184 3.54 -29.70 -18.96
C THR A 184 3.40 -28.21 -19.25
N LEU A 185 3.69 -27.39 -18.25
CA LEU A 185 3.85 -25.94 -18.39
C LEU A 185 5.34 -25.63 -18.35
N ASP A 186 5.84 -24.97 -19.36
CA ASP A 186 7.21 -24.47 -19.38
C ASP A 186 7.21 -23.08 -18.72
N LEU A 187 7.86 -22.98 -17.57
CA LEU A 187 7.93 -21.76 -16.80
C LEU A 187 9.19 -20.99 -17.15
N GLU A 188 9.03 -19.71 -17.45
CA GLU A 188 10.13 -18.76 -17.71
C GLU A 188 10.31 -17.82 -16.52
N PRO A 189 11.53 -17.33 -16.23
CA PRO A 189 11.74 -16.33 -15.19
C PRO A 189 10.94 -15.04 -15.46
N ALA A 190 10.17 -14.60 -14.47
CA ALA A 190 9.49 -13.30 -14.53
C ALA A 190 10.46 -12.12 -14.29
N PRO A 191 10.12 -10.92 -14.74
CA PRO A 191 10.92 -9.72 -14.48
C PRO A 191 11.13 -9.48 -12.97
N LYS A 192 12.34 -9.09 -12.59
CA LYS A 192 12.68 -8.75 -11.20
C LYS A 192 12.45 -7.27 -10.97
N LEU A 193 11.26 -6.91 -10.47
CA LEU A 193 10.80 -5.53 -10.30
C LEU A 193 11.82 -4.64 -9.58
N ILE A 194 12.26 -5.02 -8.37
CA ILE A 194 13.20 -4.19 -7.61
C ILE A 194 14.57 -4.05 -8.27
N ASP A 195 15.03 -5.06 -9.03
CA ASP A 195 16.29 -4.97 -9.76
C ASP A 195 16.16 -3.98 -10.94
N ALA A 196 15.05 -4.02 -11.70
CA ALA A 196 14.79 -3.11 -12.81
C ALA A 196 14.63 -1.66 -12.32
N VAL A 197 13.85 -1.43 -11.27
CA VAL A 197 13.69 -0.08 -10.69
C VAL A 197 15.03 0.45 -10.13
N ARG A 198 15.86 -0.39 -9.51
CA ARG A 198 17.18 0.04 -9.02
C ARG A 198 18.13 0.41 -10.16
N GLU A 199 18.06 -0.29 -11.30
CA GLU A 199 18.88 0.02 -12.48
C GLU A 199 18.51 1.39 -13.08
N SER A 200 17.21 1.70 -13.19
CA SER A 200 16.71 2.97 -13.73
C SER A 200 16.78 4.12 -12.72
N HIS A 201 16.64 3.84 -11.42
CA HIS A 201 16.61 4.82 -10.32
C HIS A 201 17.61 4.45 -9.21
N PRO A 202 18.92 4.71 -9.40
CA PRO A 202 19.98 4.26 -8.48
C PRO A 202 19.85 4.81 -7.04
N ASP A 203 19.31 6.01 -6.90
CA ASP A 203 19.25 6.74 -5.62
C ASP A 203 17.88 6.63 -4.93
N LEU A 204 16.87 6.01 -5.56
CA LEU A 204 15.54 5.89 -4.98
C LEU A 204 15.55 5.02 -3.72
N PRO A 205 15.07 5.49 -2.57
CA PRO A 205 14.84 4.66 -1.40
C PRO A 205 13.83 3.54 -1.70
N ILE A 206 14.26 2.28 -1.61
CA ILE A 206 13.40 1.11 -1.82
C ILE A 206 13.31 0.30 -0.53
N VAL A 207 12.10 0.01 -0.09
CA VAL A 207 11.80 -0.92 1.00
C VAL A 207 11.36 -2.25 0.42
N GLY A 208 12.07 -3.32 0.78
CA GLY A 208 11.74 -4.67 0.34
C GLY A 208 10.95 -5.44 1.38
N PHE A 209 10.04 -6.31 0.92
CA PHE A 209 9.39 -7.32 1.75
C PHE A 209 9.87 -8.71 1.35
N LYS A 210 10.13 -9.54 2.34
CA LYS A 210 10.53 -10.94 2.14
C LYS A 210 9.72 -11.85 3.04
N ALA A 211 9.00 -12.79 2.45
CA ALA A 211 8.30 -13.83 3.19
C ALA A 211 9.20 -15.06 3.32
N GLU A 212 9.39 -15.53 4.55
CA GLU A 212 10.12 -16.76 4.85
C GLU A 212 9.19 -17.79 5.49
N THR A 213 9.25 -19.02 5.00
CA THR A 213 8.39 -20.12 5.47
C THR A 213 9.06 -21.00 6.52
N THR A 214 10.38 -20.95 6.59
CA THR A 214 11.22 -21.76 7.48
C THR A 214 12.47 -21.00 7.82
N GLY A 215 12.88 -21.09 9.06
CA GLY A 215 14.12 -20.51 9.53
C GLY A 215 13.96 -19.84 10.88
N ASP A 216 15.08 -19.72 11.56
CA ASP A 216 15.18 -18.90 12.75
C ASP A 216 15.45 -17.42 12.36
N ASP A 217 15.46 -16.55 13.33
CA ASP A 217 15.67 -15.12 13.12
C ASP A 217 17.04 -14.80 12.49
N GLU A 218 18.04 -15.63 12.71
CA GLU A 218 19.37 -15.48 12.13
C GLU A 218 19.35 -15.73 10.63
N ALA A 219 18.67 -16.79 10.19
CA ALA A 219 18.49 -17.12 8.77
C ALA A 219 17.65 -16.04 8.05
N MET A 220 16.53 -15.60 8.67
CA MET A 220 15.67 -14.53 8.14
C MET A 220 16.45 -13.22 7.98
N THR A 221 17.20 -12.83 9.00
CA THR A 221 18.03 -11.61 8.99
C THR A 221 19.15 -11.70 7.96
N GLY A 222 19.80 -12.86 7.85
CA GLY A 222 20.87 -13.12 6.90
C GLY A 222 20.40 -12.99 5.45
N GLU A 223 19.26 -13.58 5.10
CA GLU A 223 18.69 -13.48 3.76
C GLU A 223 18.19 -12.06 3.46
N ALA A 224 17.56 -11.38 4.43
CA ALA A 224 17.15 -9.99 4.28
C ALA A 224 18.34 -9.05 4.00
N ARG A 225 19.44 -9.20 4.74
CA ARG A 225 20.67 -8.44 4.50
C ARG A 225 21.29 -8.74 3.15
N ARG A 226 21.33 -10.01 2.75
CA ARG A 226 21.86 -10.41 1.43
C ARG A 226 21.11 -9.70 0.28
N ILE A 227 19.78 -9.62 0.35
CA ILE A 227 18.98 -8.92 -0.66
C ILE A 227 19.20 -7.42 -0.55
N MET A 228 19.21 -6.87 0.65
CA MET A 228 19.44 -5.44 0.91
C MET A 228 20.78 -4.98 0.31
N ASP A 229 21.86 -5.72 0.56
CA ASP A 229 23.20 -5.39 0.04
C ASP A 229 23.28 -5.54 -1.49
N ARG A 230 22.63 -6.57 -2.05
CA ARG A 230 22.63 -6.83 -3.49
C ARG A 230 21.93 -5.73 -4.30
N VAL A 231 20.81 -5.21 -3.78
CA VAL A 231 19.95 -4.25 -4.49
C VAL A 231 20.14 -2.82 -3.98
N GLY A 232 20.75 -2.62 -2.81
CA GLY A 232 20.86 -1.32 -2.17
C GLY A 232 19.53 -0.86 -1.56
N LEU A 233 18.81 -1.77 -0.85
CA LEU A 233 17.55 -1.42 -0.22
C LEU A 233 17.76 -0.57 1.03
N ALA A 234 16.85 0.35 1.32
CA ALA A 234 16.89 1.17 2.53
C ALA A 234 16.71 0.32 3.80
N PHE A 235 15.77 -0.62 3.74
CA PHE A 235 15.57 -1.67 4.73
C PHE A 235 14.69 -2.79 4.16
N VAL A 236 14.65 -3.92 4.87
CA VAL A 236 13.84 -5.09 4.50
C VAL A 236 12.92 -5.47 5.65
N VAL A 237 11.67 -5.76 5.34
CA VAL A 237 10.70 -6.35 6.26
C VAL A 237 10.61 -7.84 5.97
N ALA A 238 11.23 -8.65 6.83
CA ALA A 238 11.20 -10.11 6.73
C ALA A 238 10.00 -10.64 7.53
N ASN A 239 8.99 -11.16 6.82
CA ASN A 239 7.77 -11.69 7.41
C ASN A 239 7.89 -13.19 7.63
N ASP A 240 7.44 -13.66 8.79
CA ASP A 240 7.22 -15.08 9.04
C ASP A 240 5.94 -15.53 8.32
N ALA A 241 6.11 -16.28 7.24
CA ALA A 241 5.01 -16.77 6.41
C ALA A 241 4.23 -17.92 7.08
N SER A 242 4.72 -18.51 8.16
CA SER A 242 4.01 -19.55 8.92
C SER A 242 2.73 -19.02 9.58
N VAL A 243 2.66 -17.70 9.86
CA VAL A 243 1.49 -16.98 10.39
C VAL A 243 0.65 -16.28 9.30
N MET A 244 0.86 -16.63 8.03
CA MET A 244 0.08 -16.09 6.93
C MET A 244 -1.41 -16.42 7.07
N GLY A 245 -2.26 -15.38 6.97
CA GLY A 245 -3.72 -15.51 7.01
C GLY A 245 -4.35 -15.19 8.35
N GLU A 246 -3.58 -15.08 9.42
CA GLU A 246 -4.05 -14.64 10.74
C GLU A 246 -4.20 -13.11 10.83
N SER A 247 -4.89 -12.65 11.88
CA SER A 247 -5.03 -11.22 12.19
C SER A 247 -3.73 -10.61 12.70
N GLU A 248 -2.88 -11.43 13.31
CA GLU A 248 -1.57 -11.05 13.80
C GLU A 248 -0.47 -11.43 12.80
N THR A 249 0.65 -10.75 12.88
CA THR A 249 1.84 -10.99 12.07
C THR A 249 3.08 -10.81 12.93
N ARG A 250 4.12 -11.56 12.59
CA ARG A 250 5.47 -11.40 13.12
C ARG A 250 6.39 -11.01 11.97
N ALA A 251 7.21 -9.99 12.17
CA ALA A 251 8.16 -9.52 11.17
C ALA A 251 9.44 -8.99 11.83
N LEU A 252 10.55 -9.12 11.13
CA LEU A 252 11.80 -8.46 11.46
C LEU A 252 12.00 -7.28 10.51
N VAL A 253 12.20 -6.09 11.06
CA VAL A 253 12.64 -4.92 10.30
C VAL A 253 14.16 -4.89 10.33
N VAL A 254 14.78 -5.17 9.19
CA VAL A 254 16.23 -5.34 9.05
C VAL A 254 16.82 -4.14 8.33
N ARG A 255 17.70 -3.43 9.01
CA ARG A 255 18.55 -2.35 8.50
C ARG A 255 20.01 -2.82 8.42
N ALA A 256 20.89 -2.00 7.89
CA ALA A 256 22.32 -2.32 7.80
C ALA A 256 22.91 -2.70 9.17
N ASP A 257 22.68 -1.85 10.18
CA ASP A 257 23.31 -1.98 11.50
C ASP A 257 22.35 -2.49 12.59
N GLU A 258 21.05 -2.59 12.30
CA GLU A 258 20.02 -2.91 13.29
C GLU A 258 19.00 -3.90 12.76
N THR A 259 18.51 -4.75 13.65
CA THR A 259 17.32 -5.60 13.40
C THR A 259 16.37 -5.44 14.58
N SER A 260 15.12 -5.14 14.30
CA SER A 260 14.08 -5.02 15.33
C SER A 260 12.90 -5.93 14.99
N GLU A 261 12.32 -6.54 16.03
CA GLU A 261 11.15 -7.40 15.91
C GLU A 261 9.86 -6.59 16.04
N TYR A 262 8.88 -6.95 15.25
CA TYR A 262 7.49 -6.53 15.38
C TYR A 262 6.58 -7.74 15.52
N VAL A 263 5.70 -7.72 16.53
CA VAL A 263 4.61 -8.69 16.71
C VAL A 263 3.32 -7.92 16.95
N GLY A 264 2.27 -8.19 16.19
CA GLY A 264 0.99 -7.52 16.32
C GLY A 264 0.16 -7.55 15.05
N SER A 265 -0.78 -6.61 14.91
CA SER A 265 -1.64 -6.53 13.73
C SER A 265 -0.89 -6.09 12.47
N LYS A 266 -1.42 -6.41 11.29
CA LYS A 266 -0.88 -5.92 10.01
C LYS A 266 -0.95 -4.40 9.90
N ASP A 267 -1.95 -3.77 10.49
CA ASP A 267 -2.07 -2.31 10.55
C ASP A 267 -0.95 -1.67 11.39
N GLY A 268 -0.65 -2.28 12.53
CA GLY A 268 0.47 -1.85 13.35
C GLY A 268 1.83 -2.05 12.66
N LEU A 269 2.01 -3.14 11.88
CA LEU A 269 3.19 -3.31 11.04
C LEU A 269 3.26 -2.21 9.97
N GLY A 270 2.14 -1.90 9.31
CA GLY A 270 2.05 -0.78 8.36
C GLY A 270 2.48 0.54 8.98
N ALA A 271 1.99 0.85 10.19
CA ALA A 271 2.36 2.05 10.93
C ALA A 271 3.86 2.09 11.28
N ARG A 272 4.46 0.93 11.64
CA ARG A 272 5.89 0.79 11.88
C ARG A 272 6.70 1.06 10.62
N VAL A 273 6.35 0.44 9.49
CA VAL A 273 7.04 0.63 8.20
C VAL A 273 6.97 2.09 7.76
N ALA A 274 5.80 2.74 7.88
CA ALA A 274 5.64 4.15 7.54
C ALA A 274 6.50 5.07 8.43
N ALA A 275 6.66 4.76 9.71
CA ALA A 275 7.54 5.51 10.62
C ALA A 275 9.03 5.33 10.25
N GLU A 276 9.44 4.10 9.90
CA GLU A 276 10.80 3.82 9.46
C GLU A 276 11.13 4.53 8.13
N LEU A 277 10.18 4.54 7.18
CA LEU A 277 10.37 5.23 5.91
C LEU A 277 10.43 6.76 6.11
N ALA A 278 9.60 7.33 7.00
CA ALA A 278 9.68 8.76 7.32
C ALA A 278 11.08 9.13 7.83
N THR A 279 11.64 8.33 8.72
CA THR A 279 13.03 8.54 9.22
C THR A 279 14.08 8.40 8.12
N GLU A 280 13.84 7.55 7.12
CA GLU A 280 14.75 7.38 5.99
C GLU A 280 14.75 8.60 5.06
N LEU A 281 13.56 9.17 4.79
CA LEU A 281 13.38 10.32 3.91
C LEU A 281 13.74 11.67 4.55
N GLU A 282 14.06 11.71 5.84
CA GLU A 282 14.59 12.88 6.55
C GLU A 282 16.12 13.01 6.46
N LYS A 283 16.83 11.97 5.97
CA LYS A 283 18.30 11.95 5.84
C LYS A 283 18.78 12.73 4.63
#